data_3b71d89487eb66f4dc3e7b11c4f6f9fa
#
_entry.id   3b71d89487eb66f4dc3e7b11c4f6f9fa
#
_cell.length_a   1.000
_cell.length_b   1.000
_cell.length_c   1.000
_cell.angle_alpha   90.00
_cell.angle_beta   90.00
_cell.angle_gamma   90.00
#
_symmetry.space_group_name_H-M   'P 1'
#
loop_
_entity.id
_entity.type
_entity.pdbx_description
1 polymer ?
#
loop_
_entity_poly.entity_id
_entity_poly.type
_entity_poly.pdbx_seq_one_letter_code
_entity_poly.pdbx_strand_id
1 'polypeptide(L)'
;MLTVNTATAPADLGPGWRSGIDKRPSSEALSVRAPGPRQGGLGSGVVGDSICDPRHHGGDDQAVYAYAREDLDDWQSRLDREITNGVFGENITTSDVDVTNCLVGERWSIGSDGLMLEATSPRTPCKTFSTWLGIPGWIKTFTAGGVPGAYFRVITPGTMRAGDRIEVVDRPDHSVTIGMVFRALMLEPE
;
A
#
# COMPACT_ATOMS: atom_id res chain seq x y z
N MET A 1 -10.51 -6.65 6.93
CA MET A 1 -10.24 -5.68 5.84
C MET A 1 -11.44 -4.77 5.64
N LEU A 2 -11.24 -3.46 5.50
CA LEU A 2 -12.33 -2.51 5.35
C LEU A 2 -12.74 -2.33 3.87
N THR A 3 -11.78 -1.93 3.02
CA THR A 3 -12.03 -1.78 1.58
C THR A 3 -10.88 -2.35 0.75
N VAL A 4 -11.20 -2.70 -0.50
CA VAL A 4 -10.24 -2.93 -1.56
C VAL A 4 -10.33 -1.78 -2.56
N ASN A 5 -9.18 -1.25 -2.99
CA ASN A 5 -9.11 -0.03 -3.78
C ASN A 5 -8.28 -0.24 -5.04
N THR A 6 -8.68 0.40 -6.12
CA THR A 6 -8.00 0.32 -7.41
C THR A 6 -8.07 1.64 -8.18
N ALA A 7 -7.05 1.92 -8.98
CA ALA A 7 -7.03 3.01 -9.95
C ALA A 7 -7.25 2.45 -11.35
N THR A 8 -8.49 2.43 -11.82
CA THR A 8 -8.84 1.95 -13.16
C THR A 8 -8.40 2.91 -14.26
N ALA A 9 -8.15 4.17 -13.93
CA ALA A 9 -7.61 5.19 -14.82
C ALA A 9 -6.53 6.01 -14.11
N PRO A 10 -5.43 6.36 -14.80
CA PRO A 10 -4.40 7.20 -14.20
C PRO A 10 -4.89 8.63 -13.91
N ALA A 11 -4.59 9.15 -12.72
CA ALA A 11 -4.74 10.56 -12.38
C ALA A 11 -3.78 11.42 -13.20
N ASP A 12 -4.22 12.62 -13.58
CA ASP A 12 -3.40 13.65 -14.22
C ASP A 12 -2.81 14.57 -13.13
N LEU A 13 -1.50 14.59 -13.01
CA LEU A 13 -0.77 15.41 -12.04
C LEU A 13 -0.06 16.61 -12.70
N GLY A 14 -0.31 16.83 -14.00
CA GLY A 14 0.28 17.90 -14.79
C GLY A 14 0.82 17.41 -16.14
N PRO A 15 1.32 18.30 -17.00
CA PRO A 15 1.75 17.97 -18.36
C PRO A 15 2.70 16.76 -18.43
N GLY A 16 2.22 15.68 -19.04
CA GLY A 16 2.97 14.44 -19.20
C GLY A 16 3.18 13.61 -17.93
N TRP A 17 2.52 13.99 -16.82
CA TRP A 17 2.67 13.28 -15.54
C TRP A 17 1.38 12.59 -15.14
N ARG A 18 1.35 11.26 -15.29
CA ARG A 18 0.22 10.39 -14.94
C ARG A 18 0.60 9.47 -13.78
N SER A 19 -0.38 9.14 -12.93
CA SER A 19 -0.16 8.26 -11.78
C SER A 19 -1.39 7.42 -11.46
N GLY A 20 -1.18 6.15 -11.07
CA GLY A 20 -2.21 5.28 -10.50
C GLY A 20 -2.46 5.52 -9.01
N ILE A 21 -2.14 6.71 -8.47
CA ILE A 21 -2.27 7.00 -7.03
C ILE A 21 -3.72 7.24 -6.60
N ASP A 22 -4.59 7.72 -7.51
CA ASP A 22 -6.03 7.93 -7.23
C ASP A 22 -6.75 6.59 -7.22
N LYS A 23 -6.58 5.86 -6.11
CA LYS A 23 -7.31 4.61 -5.91
C LYS A 23 -8.63 4.90 -5.19
N ARG A 24 -9.64 4.13 -5.57
CA ARG A 24 -10.99 4.26 -5.02
C ARG A 24 -11.53 2.91 -4.61
N PRO A 25 -12.38 2.85 -3.57
CA PRO A 25 -13.03 1.62 -3.15
C PRO A 25 -13.78 0.97 -4.31
N SER A 26 -13.57 -0.35 -4.46
CA SER A 26 -14.29 -1.20 -5.39
C SER A 26 -15.42 -1.94 -4.66
N SER A 27 -16.59 -2.01 -5.28
CA SER A 27 -17.68 -2.89 -4.84
C SER A 27 -17.49 -4.35 -5.30
N GLU A 28 -16.61 -4.55 -6.28
CA GLU A 28 -16.34 -5.86 -6.88
C GLU A 28 -15.12 -6.52 -6.23
N ALA A 29 -15.06 -7.84 -6.30
CA ALA A 29 -13.86 -8.58 -5.95
C ALA A 29 -12.72 -8.25 -6.92
N LEU A 30 -11.51 -8.06 -6.40
CA LEU A 30 -10.33 -7.78 -7.18
C LEU A 30 -9.46 -9.03 -7.27
N SER A 31 -9.08 -9.42 -8.48
CA SER A 31 -8.11 -10.49 -8.69
C SER A 31 -6.69 -10.02 -8.40
N VAL A 32 -5.92 -10.83 -7.71
CA VAL A 32 -4.55 -10.54 -7.28
C VAL A 32 -3.61 -11.64 -7.76
N ARG A 33 -2.50 -11.24 -8.35
CA ARG A 33 -1.46 -12.13 -8.87
C ARG A 33 -0.07 -11.54 -8.71
N ALA A 34 0.96 -12.36 -8.75
CA ALA A 34 2.33 -11.88 -8.85
C ALA A 34 2.51 -11.12 -10.17
N PRO A 35 2.94 -9.85 -10.13
CA PRO A 35 3.09 -9.05 -11.34
C PRO A 35 4.38 -9.32 -12.09
N GLY A 36 5.33 -10.06 -11.51
CA GLY A 36 6.66 -10.25 -12.05
C GLY A 36 7.60 -9.07 -11.75
N PRO A 37 8.73 -8.99 -12.45
CA PRO A 37 9.72 -7.96 -12.17
C PRO A 37 9.17 -6.56 -12.43
N ARG A 38 9.72 -5.55 -11.71
CA ARG A 38 9.30 -4.16 -11.85
C ARG A 38 9.39 -3.65 -13.29
N GLN A 39 10.48 -3.99 -14.00
CA GLN A 39 10.64 -3.67 -15.41
C GLN A 39 10.25 -4.86 -16.26
N GLY A 40 9.33 -4.65 -17.20
CA GLY A 40 8.85 -5.68 -18.12
C GLY A 40 7.78 -6.61 -17.53
N GLY A 41 7.44 -6.47 -16.26
CA GLY A 41 6.34 -7.18 -15.63
C GLY A 41 4.99 -6.49 -15.85
N LEU A 42 3.98 -6.95 -15.10
CA LEU A 42 2.58 -6.53 -15.25
C LEU A 42 2.24 -5.29 -14.40
N GLY A 43 3.22 -4.71 -13.69
CA GLY A 43 3.07 -3.52 -12.85
C GLY A 43 2.46 -3.81 -11.48
N SER A 44 1.15 -3.66 -11.32
CA SER A 44 0.43 -3.96 -10.06
C SER A 44 0.14 -5.44 -9.91
N GLY A 45 0.13 -5.94 -8.67
CA GLY A 45 -0.41 -7.26 -8.34
C GLY A 45 -1.93 -7.32 -8.48
N VAL A 46 -2.62 -6.21 -8.36
CA VAL A 46 -4.07 -6.11 -8.53
C VAL A 46 -4.40 -5.96 -10.01
N VAL A 47 -5.20 -6.88 -10.54
CA VAL A 47 -5.61 -6.87 -11.95
C VAL A 47 -6.48 -5.65 -12.24
N GLY A 48 -6.14 -4.91 -13.30
CA GLY A 48 -6.86 -3.68 -13.68
C GLY A 48 -6.40 -2.41 -12.93
N ASP A 49 -5.50 -2.54 -11.96
CA ASP A 49 -4.92 -1.40 -11.27
C ASP A 49 -3.77 -0.78 -12.08
N SER A 50 -3.66 0.54 -12.06
CA SER A 50 -2.70 1.30 -12.87
C SER A 50 -1.38 1.53 -12.14
N ILE A 51 -0.25 1.23 -12.79
CA ILE A 51 1.10 1.67 -12.42
C ILE A 51 1.70 2.44 -13.59
N CYS A 52 1.92 3.74 -13.41
CA CYS A 52 2.34 4.64 -14.51
C CYS A 52 3.85 4.83 -14.59
N ASP A 53 4.60 4.59 -13.52
CA ASP A 53 6.07 4.68 -13.52
C ASP A 53 6.72 3.38 -13.01
N PRO A 54 6.92 2.38 -13.88
CA PRO A 54 7.51 1.10 -13.50
C PRO A 54 9.00 1.18 -13.13
N ARG A 55 9.64 2.33 -13.31
CA ARG A 55 11.03 2.53 -12.85
C ARG A 55 11.12 2.61 -11.33
N HIS A 56 10.06 3.09 -10.67
CA HIS A 56 10.04 3.36 -9.23
C HIS A 56 8.94 2.59 -8.48
N HIS A 57 7.92 2.09 -9.18
CA HIS A 57 6.73 1.48 -8.55
C HIS A 57 6.38 0.15 -9.20
N GLY A 58 5.65 -0.69 -8.45
CA GLY A 58 5.21 -2.00 -8.90
C GLY A 58 6.28 -3.08 -8.82
N GLY A 59 6.02 -4.21 -9.47
CA GLY A 59 6.84 -5.42 -9.37
C GLY A 59 6.49 -6.26 -8.14
N ASP A 60 7.10 -7.45 -8.04
CA ASP A 60 6.72 -8.46 -7.05
C ASP A 60 6.73 -7.94 -5.62
N ASP A 61 7.75 -7.19 -5.22
CA ASP A 61 7.88 -6.69 -3.85
C ASP A 61 6.97 -5.50 -3.51
N GLN A 62 6.31 -4.94 -4.51
CA GLN A 62 5.33 -3.85 -4.38
C GLN A 62 4.02 -4.20 -5.09
N ALA A 63 3.64 -5.48 -5.07
CA ALA A 63 2.47 -5.97 -5.79
C ALA A 63 1.16 -5.42 -5.22
N VAL A 64 1.07 -5.30 -3.89
CA VAL A 64 -0.10 -4.78 -3.16
C VAL A 64 0.37 -3.84 -2.07
N TYR A 65 -0.30 -2.70 -1.89
CA TYR A 65 -0.05 -1.77 -0.80
C TYR A 65 -1.23 -1.77 0.17
N ALA A 66 -0.94 -1.92 1.47
CA ALA A 66 -1.94 -1.85 2.54
C ALA A 66 -1.68 -0.68 3.48
N TYR A 67 -2.76 -0.09 3.99
CA TYR A 67 -2.74 1.00 4.97
C TYR A 67 -3.87 0.83 5.98
N ALA A 68 -3.62 1.16 7.25
CA ALA A 68 -4.63 1.05 8.29
C ALA A 68 -5.60 2.24 8.26
N ARG A 69 -6.90 1.99 8.45
CA ARG A 69 -7.92 3.06 8.56
C ARG A 69 -7.62 3.93 9.77
N GLU A 70 -7.19 3.34 10.86
CA GLU A 70 -6.83 4.02 12.09
C GLU A 70 -5.73 5.08 11.86
N ASP A 71 -4.70 4.74 11.06
CA ASP A 71 -3.65 5.68 10.66
C ASP A 71 -4.19 6.78 9.73
N LEU A 72 -5.14 6.46 8.81
CA LEU A 72 -5.80 7.48 7.98
C LEU A 72 -6.68 8.42 8.83
N ASP A 73 -7.34 7.91 9.87
CA ASP A 73 -8.16 8.72 10.79
C ASP A 73 -7.30 9.67 11.62
N ASP A 74 -6.12 9.21 12.05
CA ASP A 74 -5.15 10.09 12.72
C ASP A 74 -4.64 11.18 11.75
N TRP A 75 -4.31 10.84 10.51
CA TRP A 75 -3.98 11.83 9.49
C TRP A 75 -5.12 12.81 9.23
N GLN A 76 -6.37 12.34 9.12
CA GLN A 76 -7.55 13.18 8.96
C GLN A 76 -7.65 14.21 10.10
N SER A 77 -7.45 13.76 11.33
CA SER A 77 -7.49 14.60 12.52
C SER A 77 -6.37 15.65 12.53
N ARG A 78 -5.13 15.26 12.16
CA ARG A 78 -3.96 16.16 12.13
C ARG A 78 -4.03 17.19 11.01
N LEU A 79 -4.66 16.85 9.90
CA LEU A 79 -4.71 17.69 8.70
C LEU A 79 -6.00 18.53 8.63
N ASP A 80 -6.95 18.31 9.55
CA ASP A 80 -8.29 18.89 9.51
C ASP A 80 -8.94 18.77 8.13
N ARG A 81 -8.82 17.58 7.54
CA ARG A 81 -9.23 17.28 6.17
C ARG A 81 -9.72 15.85 6.06
N GLU A 82 -10.81 15.62 5.33
CA GLU A 82 -11.28 14.28 5.02
C GLU A 82 -10.21 13.46 4.28
N ILE A 83 -9.92 12.27 4.78
CA ILE A 83 -9.00 11.30 4.20
C ILE A 83 -9.76 10.01 3.89
N THR A 84 -10.15 9.85 2.64
CA THR A 84 -10.93 8.68 2.19
C THR A 84 -10.03 7.45 1.98
N ASN A 85 -10.63 6.26 1.97
CA ASN A 85 -9.92 5.03 1.65
C ASN A 85 -9.40 5.06 0.21
N GLY A 86 -8.18 4.59 -0.01
CA GLY A 86 -7.50 4.58 -1.31
C GLY A 86 -6.71 5.86 -1.61
N VAL A 87 -6.92 6.96 -0.88
CA VAL A 87 -6.32 8.27 -1.21
C VAL A 87 -4.81 8.30 -1.04
N PHE A 88 -4.24 7.44 -0.20
CA PHE A 88 -2.79 7.27 -0.09
C PHE A 88 -2.23 6.31 -1.15
N GLY A 89 -3.07 5.85 -2.08
CA GLY A 89 -2.71 4.91 -3.14
C GLY A 89 -2.66 3.46 -2.66
N GLU A 90 -3.26 3.15 -1.52
CA GLU A 90 -3.34 1.80 -0.99
C GLU A 90 -4.41 0.96 -1.72
N ASN A 91 -4.06 -0.31 -1.98
CA ASN A 91 -4.98 -1.29 -2.55
C ASN A 91 -5.88 -1.91 -1.49
N ILE A 92 -5.41 -1.97 -0.24
CA ILE A 92 -6.14 -2.49 0.90
C ILE A 92 -6.16 -1.43 1.98
N THR A 93 -7.37 -0.98 2.38
CA THR A 93 -7.55 -0.27 3.64
C THR A 93 -8.00 -1.28 4.68
N THR A 94 -7.20 -1.47 5.74
CA THR A 94 -7.50 -2.42 6.81
C THR A 94 -8.29 -1.75 7.95
N SER A 95 -8.88 -2.55 8.84
CA SER A 95 -9.32 -2.17 10.18
C SER A 95 -8.90 -3.25 11.15
N ASP A 96 -8.56 -2.88 12.37
CA ASP A 96 -8.12 -3.78 13.45
C ASP A 96 -6.88 -4.62 13.09
N VAL A 97 -6.02 -4.08 12.22
CA VAL A 97 -4.76 -4.71 11.81
C VAL A 97 -3.65 -3.68 11.85
N ASP A 98 -2.63 -3.91 12.67
CA ASP A 98 -1.46 -3.05 12.76
C ASP A 98 -0.52 -3.30 11.57
N VAL A 99 -0.72 -2.53 10.51
CA VAL A 99 0.05 -2.66 9.27
C VAL A 99 1.49 -2.17 9.44
N THR A 100 1.69 -1.11 10.21
CA THR A 100 3.02 -0.50 10.40
C THR A 100 3.95 -1.39 11.21
N ASN A 101 3.43 -2.13 12.19
CA ASN A 101 4.24 -3.03 13.01
C ASN A 101 4.16 -4.50 12.58
N CYS A 102 3.59 -4.84 11.43
CA CYS A 102 3.76 -6.18 10.87
C CYS A 102 5.24 -6.46 10.58
N LEU A 103 5.66 -7.73 10.71
CA LEU A 103 7.06 -8.11 10.47
C LEU A 103 7.36 -8.18 8.96
N VAL A 104 8.58 -7.82 8.58
CA VAL A 104 9.05 -8.11 7.22
C VAL A 104 9.03 -9.63 7.03
N GLY A 105 8.36 -10.12 5.98
CA GLY A 105 8.17 -11.56 5.75
C GLY A 105 6.94 -12.16 6.45
N GLU A 106 6.18 -11.39 7.24
CA GLU A 106 4.91 -11.84 7.82
C GLU A 106 3.91 -12.17 6.71
N ARG A 107 3.21 -13.31 6.82
CA ARG A 107 2.26 -13.77 5.81
C ARG A 107 0.82 -13.62 6.27
N TRP A 108 0.03 -13.05 5.37
CA TRP A 108 -1.39 -12.83 5.55
C TRP A 108 -2.20 -13.68 4.58
N SER A 109 -3.13 -14.47 5.12
CA SER A 109 -4.20 -15.09 4.34
C SER A 109 -5.38 -14.13 4.27
N ILE A 110 -5.94 -13.91 3.08
CA ILE A 110 -7.02 -12.94 2.86
C ILE A 110 -8.24 -13.64 2.28
N GLY A 111 -9.36 -13.48 2.96
CA GLY A 111 -10.64 -14.07 2.55
C GLY A 111 -10.63 -15.59 2.56
N SER A 112 -11.42 -16.19 1.68
CA SER A 112 -11.58 -17.65 1.59
C SER A 112 -11.06 -18.25 0.28
N ASP A 113 -10.51 -17.42 -0.61
CA ASP A 113 -10.12 -17.80 -1.98
C ASP A 113 -8.63 -18.12 -2.13
N GLY A 114 -7.95 -18.32 -1.00
CA GLY A 114 -6.57 -18.78 -0.95
C GLY A 114 -5.52 -17.69 -1.22
N LEU A 115 -5.91 -16.41 -1.33
CA LEU A 115 -4.94 -15.32 -1.50
C LEU A 115 -4.00 -15.27 -0.30
N MET A 116 -2.69 -15.35 -0.58
CA MET A 116 -1.64 -15.21 0.42
C MET A 116 -0.66 -14.09 0.03
N LEU A 117 -0.47 -13.15 0.93
CA LEU A 117 0.44 -12.03 0.78
C LEU A 117 1.56 -12.12 1.82
N GLU A 118 2.76 -11.60 1.49
CA GLU A 118 3.91 -11.51 2.39
C GLU A 118 4.41 -10.08 2.45
N ALA A 119 4.54 -9.53 3.67
CA ALA A 119 5.02 -8.17 3.89
C ALA A 119 6.48 -8.01 3.46
N THR A 120 6.79 -6.97 2.70
CA THR A 120 8.12 -6.78 2.10
C THR A 120 8.82 -5.51 2.55
N SER A 121 8.16 -4.35 2.43
CA SER A 121 8.81 -3.06 2.65
C SER A 121 7.80 -1.96 3.03
N PRO A 122 8.27 -0.90 3.70
CA PRO A 122 7.46 0.30 3.91
C PRO A 122 7.30 1.09 2.61
N ARG A 123 6.27 1.91 2.54
CA ARG A 123 6.19 2.95 1.53
C ARG A 123 7.06 4.14 1.94
N THR A 124 7.99 4.54 1.07
CA THR A 124 8.68 5.82 1.18
C THR A 124 7.87 6.93 0.49
N PRO A 125 7.73 8.13 1.10
CA PRO A 125 7.00 9.22 0.48
C PRO A 125 7.77 9.75 -0.74
N CYS A 126 7.04 10.11 -1.80
CA CYS A 126 7.62 10.57 -3.05
C CYS A 126 6.94 11.86 -3.55
N LYS A 127 7.52 12.46 -4.58
CA LYS A 127 6.97 13.68 -5.19
C LYS A 127 5.54 13.47 -5.71
N THR A 128 5.24 12.31 -6.31
CA THR A 128 3.89 11.96 -6.77
C THR A 128 2.88 12.04 -5.63
N PHE A 129 3.21 11.44 -4.48
CA PHE A 129 2.34 11.45 -3.30
C PHE A 129 2.14 12.87 -2.75
N SER A 130 3.20 13.67 -2.67
CA SER A 130 3.11 15.06 -2.23
C SER A 130 2.27 15.92 -3.17
N THR A 131 2.45 15.76 -4.48
CA THR A 131 1.68 16.51 -5.48
C THR A 131 0.21 16.10 -5.47
N TRP A 132 -0.07 14.82 -5.36
CA TRP A 132 -1.44 14.27 -5.28
C TRP A 132 -2.22 14.85 -4.10
N LEU A 133 -1.63 14.84 -2.91
CA LEU A 133 -2.30 15.39 -1.73
C LEU A 133 -2.38 16.92 -1.72
N GLY A 134 -1.47 17.61 -2.42
CA GLY A 134 -1.43 19.07 -2.46
C GLY A 134 -1.10 19.72 -1.12
N ILE A 135 -0.42 18.99 -0.21
CA ILE A 135 -0.07 19.46 1.14
C ILE A 135 1.39 19.93 1.13
N PRO A 136 1.66 21.22 1.43
CA PRO A 136 3.03 21.73 1.54
C PRO A 136 3.85 20.95 2.58
N GLY A 137 5.07 20.54 2.22
CA GLY A 137 5.96 19.80 3.12
C GLY A 137 5.54 18.37 3.42
N TRP A 138 4.59 17.81 2.66
CA TRP A 138 4.02 16.48 2.93
C TRP A 138 5.06 15.38 3.11
N ILE A 139 6.12 15.34 2.30
CA ILE A 139 7.18 14.32 2.44
C ILE A 139 7.75 14.34 3.86
N LYS A 140 8.11 15.52 4.38
CA LYS A 140 8.64 15.66 5.73
C LYS A 140 7.60 15.31 6.81
N THR A 141 6.36 15.75 6.62
CA THR A 141 5.26 15.49 7.54
C THR A 141 4.95 14.00 7.63
N PHE A 142 4.85 13.32 6.49
CA PHE A 142 4.61 11.87 6.44
C PHE A 142 5.78 11.09 7.04
N THR A 143 7.03 11.47 6.73
CA THR A 143 8.22 10.85 7.31
C THR A 143 8.22 10.97 8.83
N ALA A 144 7.94 12.16 9.37
CA ALA A 144 7.87 12.38 10.82
C ALA A 144 6.72 11.62 11.50
N GLY A 145 5.63 11.33 10.75
CA GLY A 145 4.51 10.53 11.25
C GLY A 145 4.87 9.09 11.54
N GLY A 146 5.80 8.50 10.80
CA GLY A 146 6.33 7.17 11.09
C GLY A 146 5.37 6.00 10.82
N VAL A 147 4.26 6.24 10.13
CA VAL A 147 3.23 5.25 9.78
C VAL A 147 3.15 5.05 8.27
N PRO A 148 4.08 4.28 7.68
CA PRO A 148 4.25 4.19 6.23
C PRO A 148 3.24 3.27 5.53
N GLY A 149 2.48 2.42 6.27
CA GLY A 149 1.84 1.26 5.69
C GLY A 149 2.85 0.22 5.19
N ALA A 150 2.39 -0.80 4.50
CA ALA A 150 3.25 -1.89 4.03
C ALA A 150 2.95 -2.30 2.59
N TYR A 151 4.00 -2.56 1.83
CA TYR A 151 3.93 -3.30 0.58
C TYR A 151 3.99 -4.79 0.84
N PHE A 152 3.34 -5.52 -0.04
CA PHE A 152 3.26 -6.98 -0.01
C PHE A 152 3.57 -7.56 -1.38
N ARG A 153 4.24 -8.73 -1.38
CA ARG A 153 4.31 -9.63 -2.54
C ARG A 153 3.21 -10.68 -2.48
N VAL A 154 2.88 -11.22 -3.64
CA VAL A 154 1.89 -12.29 -3.76
C VAL A 154 2.59 -13.63 -3.69
N ILE A 155 2.30 -14.41 -2.65
CA ILE A 155 2.79 -15.80 -2.48
C ILE A 155 1.85 -16.76 -3.19
N THR A 156 0.54 -16.62 -2.97
CA THR A 156 -0.48 -17.41 -3.66
C THR A 156 -1.50 -16.44 -4.27
N PRO A 157 -1.72 -16.48 -5.59
CA PRO A 157 -2.76 -15.69 -6.25
C PRO A 157 -4.16 -16.05 -5.75
N GLY A 158 -5.07 -15.10 -5.84
CA GLY A 158 -6.46 -15.28 -5.43
C GLY A 158 -7.29 -14.03 -5.68
N THR A 159 -8.39 -13.91 -4.96
CA THR A 159 -9.24 -12.71 -5.00
C THR A 159 -9.35 -12.08 -3.62
N MET A 160 -9.66 -10.80 -3.58
CA MET A 160 -9.96 -10.06 -2.35
C MET A 160 -11.17 -9.14 -2.59
N ARG A 161 -11.98 -8.94 -1.55
CA ARG A 161 -13.12 -8.01 -1.56
C ARG A 161 -13.25 -7.27 -0.24
N ALA A 162 -13.99 -6.18 -0.25
CA ALA A 162 -14.33 -5.48 0.99
C ALA A 162 -15.03 -6.44 1.98
N GLY A 163 -14.65 -6.35 3.26
CA GLY A 163 -15.17 -7.22 4.32
C GLY A 163 -14.41 -8.54 4.51
N ASP A 164 -13.50 -8.93 3.61
CA ASP A 164 -12.71 -10.14 3.78
C ASP A 164 -11.86 -10.07 5.06
N ARG A 165 -11.76 -11.21 5.76
CA ARG A 165 -10.91 -11.34 6.93
C ARG A 165 -9.44 -11.41 6.51
N ILE A 166 -8.59 -10.79 7.30
CA ILE A 166 -7.13 -10.93 7.21
C ILE A 166 -6.70 -11.79 8.40
N GLU A 167 -5.97 -12.85 8.13
CA GLU A 167 -5.39 -13.72 9.15
C GLU A 167 -3.88 -13.77 8.98
N VAL A 168 -3.14 -13.50 10.05
CA VAL A 168 -1.69 -13.70 10.09
C VAL A 168 -1.45 -15.20 10.25
N VAL A 169 -0.91 -15.84 9.22
CA VAL A 169 -0.71 -17.30 9.17
C VAL A 169 0.73 -17.73 9.38
N ASP A 170 1.67 -16.80 9.22
CA ASP A 170 3.09 -17.06 9.44
C ASP A 170 3.80 -15.80 9.92
N ARG A 171 4.69 -15.94 10.90
CA ARG A 171 5.56 -14.88 11.41
C ARG A 171 6.99 -15.38 11.46
N PRO A 172 7.93 -14.66 10.82
CA PRO A 172 9.34 -15.01 10.88
C PRO A 172 9.90 -14.87 12.30
N ASP A 173 10.97 -15.60 12.58
CA ASP A 173 11.68 -15.57 13.87
C ASP A 173 12.66 -14.38 13.96
N HIS A 174 12.12 -13.17 13.90
CA HIS A 174 12.84 -11.93 14.16
C HIS A 174 11.84 -10.82 14.56
N SER A 175 12.37 -9.68 15.05
CA SER A 175 11.54 -8.54 15.49
C SER A 175 11.53 -7.35 14.54
N VAL A 176 12.04 -7.49 13.31
CA VAL A 176 12.13 -6.38 12.36
C VAL A 176 10.77 -6.07 11.77
N THR A 177 10.21 -4.93 12.13
CA THR A 177 8.92 -4.47 11.62
C THR A 177 9.07 -3.55 10.40
N ILE A 178 8.00 -3.40 9.63
CA ILE A 178 7.93 -2.43 8.52
C ILE A 178 8.23 -1.00 9.02
N GLY A 179 7.70 -0.61 10.18
CA GLY A 179 7.98 0.69 10.78
C GLY A 179 9.45 0.87 11.20
N MET A 180 10.14 -0.18 11.66
CA MET A 180 11.59 -0.12 11.94
C MET A 180 12.40 0.12 10.66
N VAL A 181 12.08 -0.61 9.59
CA VAL A 181 12.73 -0.41 8.28
C VAL A 181 12.50 1.01 7.77
N PHE A 182 11.27 1.53 7.92
CA PHE A 182 10.97 2.90 7.51
C PHE A 182 11.82 3.93 8.28
N ARG A 183 11.92 3.80 9.60
CA ARG A 183 12.74 4.71 10.42
C ARG A 183 14.22 4.65 10.02
N ALA A 184 14.76 3.46 9.84
CA ALA A 184 16.15 3.30 9.40
C ALA A 184 16.41 3.96 8.04
N LEU A 185 15.48 3.84 7.09
CA LEU A 185 15.63 4.42 5.75
C LEU A 185 15.45 5.95 5.70
N MET A 186 14.59 6.50 6.56
CA MET A 186 14.08 7.86 6.39
C MET A 186 14.49 8.82 7.50
N LEU A 187 14.73 8.34 8.71
CA LEU A 187 14.98 9.17 9.90
C LEU A 187 16.40 8.99 10.47
N GLU A 188 17.01 7.84 10.23
CA GLU A 188 18.32 7.46 10.76
C GLU A 188 19.28 7.04 9.63
N PRO A 189 19.46 7.86 8.58
CA PRO A 189 20.48 7.55 7.57
C PRO A 189 21.86 7.65 8.21
N GLU A 190 22.71 6.62 7.98
CA GLU A 190 24.11 6.65 8.39
C GLU A 190 24.89 7.81 7.73
#